data_4f6dedc11f18fcdb3967619ea00b4f80
#
_entry.id   4f6dedc11f18fcdb3967619ea00b4f80
#
_cell.length_a   1.000
_cell.length_b   1.000
_cell.length_c   1.000
_cell.angle_alpha   90.00
_cell.angle_beta   90.00
_cell.angle_gamma   90.00
#
_symmetry.space_group_name_H-M   'P 1'
#
loop_
_entity.id
_entity.type
_entity.pdbx_description
1 polymer ?
#
loop_
_entity_poly.entity_id
_entity_poly.type
_entity_poly.pdbx_seq_one_letter_code
_entity_poly.pdbx_strand_id
1 'polypeptide(L)'
;DEFFRGYKEISSLYGCPLLGGDATSSPDRLCISVTVTGEAPAGKSVKRSNAAIGDLICVTGNLGDSGCGLKIILEGSGRDADAEKLSARHYLPMPRVKEGMEIAAAGASAMMDISDGIGSDLRHILKESGVGAEVDTAAIPVSDEMKRKCAQMGWDALEIATSGGEDYELLFTISPENEK
;
A
#
# COMPACT_ATOMS: atom_id res chain seq x y z
N ASP A 1 8.98 -20.94 -16.26
CA ASP A 1 8.45 -21.76 -15.13
C ASP A 1 8.52 -21.04 -13.79
N GLU A 2 9.55 -20.26 -13.47
CA GLU A 2 9.65 -19.52 -12.20
C GLU A 2 8.56 -18.45 -12.05
N PHE A 3 8.25 -17.71 -13.09
CA PHE A 3 7.16 -16.71 -13.07
C PHE A 3 5.82 -17.36 -12.69
N PHE A 4 5.46 -18.45 -13.31
CA PHE A 4 4.20 -19.16 -13.00
C PHE A 4 4.20 -19.81 -11.62
N ARG A 5 5.39 -20.17 -11.10
CA ARG A 5 5.49 -20.64 -9.71
C ARG A 5 5.15 -19.53 -8.73
N GLY A 6 5.78 -18.36 -8.85
CA GLY A 6 5.46 -17.19 -8.01
C GLY A 6 4.01 -16.76 -8.14
N TYR A 7 3.47 -16.74 -9.37
CA TYR A 7 2.06 -16.47 -9.60
C TYR A 7 1.15 -17.45 -8.84
N LYS A 8 1.44 -18.76 -8.91
CA LYS A 8 0.66 -19.80 -8.23
C LYS A 8 0.74 -19.67 -6.71
N GLU A 9 1.89 -19.32 -6.17
CA GLU A 9 2.09 -19.12 -4.73
C GLU A 9 1.20 -17.98 -4.22
N ILE A 10 1.27 -16.79 -4.82
CA ILE A 10 0.47 -15.64 -4.41
C ILE A 10 -1.04 -15.86 -4.66
N SER A 11 -1.38 -16.47 -5.79
CA SER A 11 -2.76 -16.85 -6.15
C SER A 11 -3.37 -17.80 -5.12
N SER A 12 -2.61 -18.78 -4.66
CA SER A 12 -3.05 -19.74 -3.65
C SER A 12 -3.22 -19.07 -2.27
N LEU A 13 -2.33 -18.15 -1.92
CA LEU A 13 -2.37 -17.43 -0.64
C LEU A 13 -3.65 -16.59 -0.50
N TYR A 14 -4.08 -15.95 -1.58
CA TYR A 14 -5.25 -15.08 -1.59
C TYR A 14 -6.51 -15.72 -2.17
N GLY A 15 -6.47 -17.01 -2.52
CA GLY A 15 -7.61 -17.69 -3.12
C GLY A 15 -8.07 -17.09 -4.46
N CYS A 16 -7.15 -16.49 -5.21
CA CYS A 16 -7.39 -15.82 -6.48
C CYS A 16 -6.86 -16.66 -7.65
N PRO A 17 -7.62 -17.64 -8.18
CA PRO A 17 -7.12 -18.57 -9.20
C PRO A 17 -6.90 -17.88 -10.55
N LEU A 18 -5.90 -18.36 -11.29
CA LEU A 18 -5.71 -17.96 -12.67
C LEU A 18 -6.84 -18.56 -13.53
N LEU A 19 -7.68 -17.68 -14.06
CA LEU A 19 -8.83 -18.11 -14.88
C LEU A 19 -8.47 -18.32 -16.36
N GLY A 20 -7.41 -17.69 -16.84
CA GLY A 20 -6.97 -17.79 -18.21
C GLY A 20 -5.84 -16.83 -18.52
N GLY A 21 -5.43 -16.81 -19.76
CA GLY A 21 -4.38 -15.93 -20.26
C GLY A 21 -3.94 -16.38 -21.63
N ASP A 22 -3.14 -15.54 -22.27
CA ASP A 22 -2.52 -15.83 -23.55
C ASP A 22 -1.04 -15.45 -23.50
N ALA A 23 -0.23 -16.17 -24.27
CA ALA A 23 1.19 -15.90 -24.41
C ALA A 23 1.49 -15.67 -25.89
N THR A 24 1.91 -14.46 -26.20
CA THR A 24 2.27 -14.07 -27.57
C THR A 24 3.72 -13.59 -27.61
N SER A 25 4.25 -13.45 -28.81
CA SER A 25 5.62 -12.99 -28.97
C SER A 25 5.72 -11.47 -28.81
N SER A 26 6.76 -11.03 -28.13
CA SER A 26 7.16 -9.61 -28.07
C SER A 26 8.48 -9.43 -28.81
N PRO A 27 8.65 -8.35 -29.62
CA PRO A 27 9.82 -8.20 -30.48
C PRO A 27 11.13 -7.98 -29.72
N ASP A 28 11.11 -7.35 -28.53
CA ASP A 28 12.35 -6.98 -27.84
C ASP A 28 12.30 -7.09 -26.31
N ARG A 29 11.13 -7.05 -25.67
CA ARG A 29 11.01 -7.05 -24.20
C ARG A 29 9.90 -7.95 -23.71
N LEU A 30 10.08 -8.47 -22.49
CA LEU A 30 8.99 -9.12 -21.77
C LEU A 30 7.95 -8.08 -21.39
N CYS A 31 6.70 -8.30 -21.81
CA CYS A 31 5.54 -7.48 -21.41
C CYS A 31 4.53 -8.39 -20.72
N ILE A 32 4.13 -8.04 -19.52
CA ILE A 32 3.15 -8.81 -18.74
C ILE A 32 1.99 -7.87 -18.43
N SER A 33 0.77 -8.30 -18.77
CA SER A 33 -0.47 -7.63 -18.40
C SER A 33 -1.28 -8.54 -17.50
N VAL A 34 -1.68 -8.07 -16.34
CA VAL A 34 -2.50 -8.82 -15.40
C VAL A 34 -3.83 -8.09 -15.19
N THR A 35 -4.93 -8.84 -15.34
CA THR A 35 -6.27 -8.35 -15.02
C THR A 35 -6.78 -9.13 -13.82
N VAL A 36 -7.18 -8.44 -12.77
CA VAL A 36 -7.81 -9.02 -11.59
C VAL A 36 -9.28 -8.62 -11.58
N THR A 37 -10.16 -9.59 -11.39
CA THR A 37 -11.60 -9.35 -11.23
C THR A 37 -12.04 -9.81 -9.85
N GLY A 38 -12.99 -9.08 -9.26
CA GLY A 38 -13.56 -9.44 -7.96
C GLY A 38 -15.03 -9.05 -7.88
N GLU A 39 -15.68 -9.50 -6.82
CA GLU A 39 -17.07 -9.20 -6.55
C GLU A 39 -17.20 -8.48 -5.21
N ALA A 40 -18.09 -7.52 -5.14
CA ALA A 40 -18.49 -6.87 -3.90
C ALA A 40 -20.02 -6.90 -3.79
N PRO A 41 -20.61 -7.02 -2.59
CA PRO A 41 -22.05 -6.90 -2.41
C PRO A 41 -22.57 -5.59 -2.99
N ALA A 42 -23.72 -5.62 -3.63
CA ALA A 42 -24.31 -4.46 -4.26
C ALA A 42 -24.42 -3.28 -3.30
N GLY A 43 -23.88 -2.12 -3.68
CA GLY A 43 -23.87 -0.91 -2.87
C GLY A 43 -22.90 -0.93 -1.66
N LYS A 44 -22.05 -1.94 -1.53
CA LYS A 44 -21.08 -2.07 -0.41
C LYS A 44 -19.62 -1.80 -0.80
N SER A 45 -19.34 -1.49 -2.06
CA SER A 45 -17.99 -1.13 -2.46
C SER A 45 -17.60 0.22 -1.86
N VAL A 46 -16.50 0.24 -1.13
CA VAL A 46 -15.91 1.48 -0.60
C VAL A 46 -15.13 2.16 -1.72
N LYS A 47 -15.39 3.44 -1.94
CA LYS A 47 -14.80 4.24 -3.02
C LYS A 47 -13.81 5.24 -2.44
N ARG A 48 -13.11 5.98 -3.30
CA ARG A 48 -12.30 7.14 -2.91
C ARG A 48 -13.14 8.34 -2.49
N SER A 49 -14.39 8.41 -2.91
CA SER A 49 -15.38 9.43 -2.55
C SER A 49 -16.20 8.98 -1.33
N ASN A 50 -16.78 9.92 -0.62
CA ASN A 50 -17.63 9.80 0.56
C ASN A 50 -16.92 10.00 1.90
N ALA A 51 -15.66 10.39 1.94
CA ALA A 51 -15.06 10.89 3.17
C ALA A 51 -15.88 12.13 3.64
N ALA A 52 -16.17 12.19 4.94
CA ALA A 52 -16.95 13.25 5.54
C ALA A 52 -16.09 14.11 6.50
N ILE A 53 -16.53 15.34 6.73
CA ILE A 53 -15.90 16.20 7.74
C ILE A 53 -16.05 15.53 9.11
N GLY A 54 -14.94 15.39 9.82
CA GLY A 54 -14.89 14.73 11.13
C GLY A 54 -14.50 13.25 11.07
N ASP A 55 -14.37 12.67 9.87
CA ASP A 55 -13.80 11.32 9.74
C ASP A 55 -12.34 11.29 10.17
N LEU A 56 -11.94 10.18 10.76
CA LEU A 56 -10.56 9.85 11.05
C LEU A 56 -9.88 9.37 9.76
N ILE A 57 -8.62 9.79 9.55
CA ILE A 57 -7.77 9.28 8.49
C ILE A 57 -6.90 8.18 9.08
N CYS A 58 -7.01 7.00 8.52
CA CYS A 58 -6.32 5.81 9.02
C CYS A 58 -5.54 5.13 7.90
N VAL A 59 -4.49 4.42 8.29
CA VAL A 59 -3.72 3.56 7.39
C VAL A 59 -3.50 2.19 8.03
N THR A 60 -3.34 1.17 7.21
CA THR A 60 -2.82 -0.11 7.68
C THR A 60 -1.28 -0.07 7.75
N GLY A 61 -0.69 -0.86 8.65
CA GLY A 61 0.77 -1.05 8.72
C GLY A 61 1.59 0.21 8.95
N ASN A 62 2.80 0.23 8.38
CA ASN A 62 3.73 1.35 8.43
C ASN A 62 3.96 1.92 7.04
N LEU A 63 4.31 3.21 6.98
CA LEU A 63 4.52 3.92 5.73
C LEU A 63 6.00 4.20 5.49
N GLY A 64 6.39 4.13 4.22
CA GLY A 64 7.74 4.44 3.74
C GLY A 64 8.72 3.28 3.81
N ASP A 65 8.34 2.11 4.33
CA ASP A 65 9.22 0.94 4.39
C ASP A 65 9.69 0.52 3.00
N SER A 66 8.79 0.54 2.01
CA SER A 66 9.13 0.23 0.61
C SER A 66 10.04 1.30 0.00
N GLY A 67 9.74 2.58 0.20
CA GLY A 67 10.57 3.69 -0.29
C GLY A 67 11.98 3.66 0.31
N CYS A 68 12.10 3.36 1.60
CA CYS A 68 13.39 3.17 2.28
C CYS A 68 14.13 1.95 1.72
N GLY A 69 13.43 0.85 1.49
CA GLY A 69 13.97 -0.36 0.87
C GLY A 69 14.52 -0.10 -0.52
N LEU A 70 13.77 0.62 -1.36
CA LEU A 70 14.24 1.04 -2.69
C LEU A 70 15.52 1.86 -2.61
N LYS A 71 15.55 2.84 -1.69
CA LYS A 71 16.74 3.69 -1.50
C LYS A 71 17.96 2.87 -1.10
N ILE A 72 17.81 1.90 -0.20
CA ILE A 72 18.87 0.95 0.20
C ILE A 72 19.36 0.15 -1.02
N ILE A 73 18.46 -0.36 -1.84
CA ILE A 73 18.78 -1.15 -3.04
C ILE A 73 19.58 -0.31 -4.05
N LEU A 74 19.11 0.89 -4.35
CA LEU A 74 19.74 1.78 -5.36
C LEU A 74 21.10 2.27 -4.92
N GLU A 75 21.29 2.58 -3.63
CA GLU A 75 22.57 3.05 -3.09
C GLU A 75 23.52 1.90 -2.75
N GLY A 76 23.07 0.65 -2.75
CA GLY A 76 23.85 -0.50 -2.31
C GLY A 76 24.23 -0.40 -0.82
N SER A 77 23.45 0.32 -0.03
CA SER A 77 23.75 0.75 1.33
C SER A 77 23.24 -0.24 2.37
N GLY A 78 24.02 -1.23 2.66
CA GLY A 78 23.81 -2.09 3.82
C GLY A 78 23.33 -3.51 3.50
N ARG A 79 23.81 -4.43 4.34
CA ARG A 79 23.43 -5.85 4.36
C ARG A 79 23.10 -6.32 5.78
N ASP A 80 22.64 -5.38 6.61
CA ASP A 80 22.16 -5.70 7.95
C ASP A 80 20.69 -6.15 7.92
N ALA A 81 20.21 -6.68 9.03
CA ALA A 81 18.87 -7.24 9.14
C ALA A 81 17.75 -6.21 8.85
N ASP A 82 17.95 -4.92 9.18
CA ASP A 82 17.00 -3.87 8.88
C ASP A 82 16.96 -3.59 7.38
N ALA A 83 18.12 -3.53 6.72
CA ALA A 83 18.21 -3.37 5.27
C ALA A 83 17.55 -4.53 4.50
N GLU A 84 17.74 -5.77 4.96
CA GLU A 84 17.11 -6.94 4.35
C GLU A 84 15.57 -6.89 4.49
N LYS A 85 15.06 -6.54 5.66
CA LYS A 85 13.61 -6.41 5.89
C LYS A 85 12.97 -5.32 5.04
N LEU A 86 13.59 -4.12 5.02
CA LEU A 86 13.09 -2.99 4.25
C LEU A 86 13.14 -3.26 2.74
N SER A 87 14.24 -3.86 2.25
CA SER A 87 14.33 -4.28 0.85
C SER A 87 13.29 -5.34 0.48
N ALA A 88 13.01 -6.27 1.40
CA ALA A 88 11.97 -7.28 1.19
C ALA A 88 10.57 -6.63 1.10
N ARG A 89 10.29 -5.56 1.85
CA ARG A 89 9.03 -4.81 1.73
C ARG A 89 8.83 -4.23 0.33
N HIS A 90 9.91 -3.75 -0.29
CA HIS A 90 9.85 -3.24 -1.66
C HIS A 90 9.65 -4.35 -2.71
N TYR A 91 10.37 -5.47 -2.58
CA TYR A 91 10.28 -6.56 -3.56
C TYR A 91 9.02 -7.42 -3.43
N LEU A 92 8.45 -7.52 -2.23
CA LEU A 92 7.37 -8.44 -1.89
C LEU A 92 6.26 -7.71 -1.11
N PRO A 93 5.59 -6.73 -1.72
CA PRO A 93 4.45 -6.08 -1.08
C PRO A 93 3.34 -7.10 -0.82
N MET A 94 2.71 -7.02 0.35
CA MET A 94 1.66 -7.94 0.77
C MET A 94 0.29 -7.27 0.63
N PRO A 95 -0.57 -7.74 -0.30
CA PRO A 95 -1.91 -7.18 -0.48
C PRO A 95 -2.76 -7.30 0.79
N ARG A 96 -3.40 -6.21 1.20
CA ARG A 96 -4.25 -6.10 2.40
C ARG A 96 -5.69 -6.52 2.13
N VAL A 97 -5.88 -7.70 1.51
CA VAL A 97 -7.21 -8.16 1.05
C VAL A 97 -8.15 -8.39 2.22
N LYS A 98 -7.68 -9.08 3.27
CA LYS A 98 -8.49 -9.41 4.45
C LYS A 98 -8.81 -8.15 5.24
N GLU A 99 -7.80 -7.34 5.51
CA GLU A 99 -7.92 -6.05 6.19
C GLU A 99 -8.91 -5.14 5.45
N GLY A 100 -8.82 -5.06 4.11
CA GLY A 100 -9.74 -4.28 3.30
C GLY A 100 -11.19 -4.71 3.40
N MET A 101 -11.45 -6.02 3.48
CA MET A 101 -12.80 -6.52 3.72
C MET A 101 -13.32 -6.19 5.13
N GLU A 102 -12.48 -6.31 6.15
CA GLU A 102 -12.82 -5.99 7.54
C GLU A 102 -13.07 -4.49 7.71
N ILE A 103 -12.22 -3.63 7.14
CA ILE A 103 -12.37 -2.18 7.15
C ILE A 103 -13.66 -1.75 6.44
N ALA A 104 -13.96 -2.34 5.29
CA ALA A 104 -15.21 -2.08 4.58
C ALA A 104 -16.45 -2.51 5.40
N ALA A 105 -16.37 -3.65 6.09
CA ALA A 105 -17.44 -4.14 6.97
C ALA A 105 -17.61 -3.26 8.22
N ALA A 106 -16.52 -2.65 8.73
CA ALA A 106 -16.55 -1.70 9.83
C ALA A 106 -17.15 -0.34 9.44
N GLY A 107 -17.40 -0.10 8.16
CA GLY A 107 -18.08 1.10 7.68
C GLY A 107 -17.14 2.25 7.30
N ALA A 108 -15.97 1.93 6.76
CA ALA A 108 -15.12 2.95 6.16
C ALA A 108 -15.89 3.77 5.12
N SER A 109 -15.74 5.08 5.16
CA SER A 109 -16.42 6.03 4.26
C SER A 109 -15.73 6.12 2.90
N ALA A 110 -14.39 6.14 2.89
CA ALA A 110 -13.58 6.07 1.68
C ALA A 110 -12.36 5.18 1.90
N MET A 111 -11.83 4.58 0.82
CA MET A 111 -10.65 3.72 0.89
C MET A 111 -9.94 3.62 -0.46
N MET A 112 -8.62 3.53 -0.41
CA MET A 112 -7.74 3.19 -1.53
C MET A 112 -6.42 2.60 -0.99
N ASP A 113 -5.60 2.06 -1.87
CA ASP A 113 -4.22 1.69 -1.56
C ASP A 113 -3.28 2.90 -1.59
N ILE A 114 -2.11 2.75 -0.96
CA ILE A 114 -1.01 3.74 -1.00
C ILE A 114 0.03 3.24 -2.00
N SER A 115 0.04 3.82 -3.19
CA SER A 115 0.96 3.49 -4.28
C SER A 115 1.97 4.58 -4.59
N ASP A 116 1.58 5.85 -4.47
CA ASP A 116 2.41 7.01 -4.77
C ASP A 116 2.85 7.80 -3.51
N GLY A 117 2.54 7.23 -2.35
CA GLY A 117 2.80 7.84 -1.04
C GLY A 117 1.59 8.59 -0.49
N ILE A 118 1.45 8.57 0.84
CA ILE A 118 0.25 9.12 1.51
C ILE A 118 0.01 10.59 1.15
N GLY A 119 1.05 11.38 0.93
CA GLY A 119 0.93 12.79 0.55
C GLY A 119 0.27 12.99 -0.82
N SER A 120 0.40 12.03 -1.74
CA SER A 120 -0.27 12.01 -3.04
C SER A 120 -1.66 11.37 -2.94
N ASP A 121 -1.74 10.19 -2.36
CA ASP A 121 -2.93 9.34 -2.40
C ASP A 121 -4.08 9.91 -1.58
N LEU A 122 -3.80 10.54 -0.43
CA LEU A 122 -4.81 11.23 0.36
C LEU A 122 -5.52 12.34 -0.44
N ARG A 123 -4.80 13.04 -1.33
CA ARG A 123 -5.41 14.10 -2.16
C ARG A 123 -6.50 13.55 -3.08
N HIS A 124 -6.40 12.30 -3.51
CA HIS A 124 -7.45 11.67 -4.33
C HIS A 124 -8.74 11.51 -3.54
N ILE A 125 -8.66 11.01 -2.29
CA ILE A 125 -9.83 10.90 -1.41
C ILE A 125 -10.42 12.29 -1.15
N LEU A 126 -9.59 13.27 -0.77
CA LEU A 126 -10.03 14.61 -0.44
C LEU A 126 -10.72 15.31 -1.62
N LYS A 127 -10.12 15.20 -2.81
CA LYS A 127 -10.66 15.80 -4.03
C LYS A 127 -11.99 15.18 -4.42
N GLU A 128 -12.09 13.84 -4.41
CA GLU A 128 -13.31 13.14 -4.81
C GLU A 128 -14.43 13.28 -3.78
N SER A 129 -14.09 13.54 -2.52
CA SER A 129 -15.05 13.77 -1.43
C SER A 129 -15.40 15.24 -1.22
N GLY A 130 -14.65 16.17 -1.82
CA GLY A 130 -14.90 17.63 -1.67
C GLY A 130 -14.57 18.15 -0.27
N VAL A 131 -13.62 17.53 0.45
CA VAL A 131 -13.21 17.89 1.81
C VAL A 131 -11.73 18.23 1.90
N GLY A 132 -11.32 18.86 2.97
CA GLY A 132 -9.91 19.05 3.36
C GLY A 132 -9.52 18.09 4.48
N ALA A 133 -8.22 18.05 4.81
CA ALA A 133 -7.70 17.26 5.92
C ALA A 133 -6.60 18.01 6.67
N GLU A 134 -6.47 17.69 7.93
CA GLU A 134 -5.33 18.03 8.77
C GLU A 134 -4.67 16.73 9.21
N VAL A 135 -3.37 16.61 8.99
CA VAL A 135 -2.59 15.40 9.29
C VAL A 135 -1.54 15.76 10.34
N ASP A 136 -1.61 15.10 11.49
CA ASP A 136 -0.52 15.16 12.47
C ASP A 136 0.62 14.25 11.98
N THR A 137 1.72 14.87 11.55
CA THR A 137 2.88 14.14 11.06
C THR A 137 3.54 13.25 12.12
N ALA A 138 3.36 13.56 13.40
CA ALA A 138 3.87 12.73 14.49
C ALA A 138 3.07 11.42 14.65
N ALA A 139 1.84 11.38 14.14
CA ALA A 139 0.99 10.19 14.15
C ALA A 139 1.21 9.25 12.96
N ILE A 140 2.02 9.65 11.96
CA ILE A 140 2.31 8.80 10.81
C ILE A 140 3.11 7.56 11.28
N PRO A 141 2.59 6.34 11.05
CA PRO A 141 3.26 5.14 11.52
C PRO A 141 4.50 4.84 10.68
N VAL A 142 5.65 4.80 11.33
CA VAL A 142 6.95 4.46 10.75
C VAL A 142 7.55 3.30 11.51
N SER A 143 8.04 2.28 10.80
CA SER A 143 8.63 1.10 11.43
C SER A 143 9.91 1.43 12.20
N ASP A 144 10.22 0.65 13.22
CA ASP A 144 11.46 0.84 13.98
C ASP A 144 12.70 0.50 13.12
N GLU A 145 12.58 -0.43 12.20
CA GLU A 145 13.60 -0.74 11.20
C GLU A 145 13.94 0.49 10.35
N MET A 146 12.93 1.17 9.84
CA MET A 146 13.11 2.38 9.04
C MET A 146 13.68 3.52 9.87
N LYS A 147 13.20 3.76 11.10
CA LYS A 147 13.75 4.77 12.01
C LYS A 147 15.25 4.56 12.25
N ARG A 148 15.66 3.32 12.57
CA ARG A 148 17.07 3.00 12.80
C ARG A 148 17.91 3.20 11.54
N LYS A 149 17.41 2.72 10.40
CA LYS A 149 18.13 2.85 9.13
C LYS A 149 18.28 4.32 8.70
N CYS A 150 17.23 5.12 8.79
CA CYS A 150 17.27 6.55 8.49
C CYS A 150 18.25 7.28 9.42
N ALA A 151 18.25 6.98 10.72
CA ALA A 151 19.22 7.56 11.67
C ALA A 151 20.66 7.18 11.32
N GLN A 152 20.91 5.94 10.92
CA GLN A 152 22.24 5.46 10.50
C GLN A 152 22.74 6.15 9.24
N MET A 153 21.84 6.37 8.27
CA MET A 153 22.17 6.89 6.94
C MET A 153 22.04 8.42 6.83
N GLY A 154 21.51 9.09 7.85
CA GLY A 154 21.22 10.53 7.81
C GLY A 154 20.05 10.88 6.89
N TRP A 155 19.11 9.98 6.70
CA TRP A 155 17.91 10.21 5.90
C TRP A 155 16.75 10.74 6.75
N ASP A 156 15.86 11.51 6.12
CA ASP A 156 14.63 11.97 6.76
C ASP A 156 13.55 10.89 6.65
N ALA A 157 13.22 10.28 7.79
CA ALA A 157 12.22 9.23 7.85
C ALA A 157 10.81 9.75 7.53
N LEU A 158 10.48 10.99 7.92
CA LEU A 158 9.18 11.58 7.65
C LEU A 158 9.02 11.88 6.16
N GLU A 159 10.06 12.42 5.51
CA GLU A 159 10.07 12.64 4.07
C GLU A 159 9.80 11.32 3.32
N ILE A 160 10.51 10.24 3.69
CA ILE A 160 10.34 8.94 3.05
C ILE A 160 8.94 8.38 3.33
N ALA A 161 8.41 8.49 4.56
CA ALA A 161 7.09 7.99 4.92
C ALA A 161 5.95 8.73 4.21
N THR A 162 6.14 10.01 3.87
CA THR A 162 5.09 10.83 3.25
C THR A 162 5.13 10.84 1.72
N SER A 163 6.32 10.68 1.14
CA SER A 163 6.55 10.73 -0.31
C SER A 163 6.98 9.40 -0.93
N GLY A 164 7.38 8.42 -0.11
CA GLY A 164 7.70 7.07 -0.58
C GLY A 164 6.46 6.35 -1.05
N GLY A 165 6.50 5.78 -2.25
CA GLY A 165 5.44 4.95 -2.80
C GLY A 165 5.71 3.46 -2.62
N GLU A 166 4.83 2.65 -3.23
CA GLU A 166 4.92 1.19 -3.31
C GLU A 166 4.77 0.48 -1.94
N ASP A 167 4.16 1.13 -0.93
CA ASP A 167 3.87 0.49 0.36
C ASP A 167 2.70 -0.51 0.26
N TYR A 168 1.72 -0.22 -0.62
CA TYR A 168 0.50 -1.01 -0.82
C TYR A 168 -0.27 -1.30 0.48
N GLU A 169 -0.12 -0.41 1.46
CA GLU A 169 -1.00 -0.34 2.62
C GLU A 169 -2.33 0.31 2.22
N LEU A 170 -3.38 0.13 3.02
CA LEU A 170 -4.66 0.79 2.78
C LEU A 170 -4.70 2.14 3.48
N LEU A 171 -5.15 3.15 2.76
CA LEU A 171 -5.55 4.45 3.27
C LEU A 171 -7.07 4.51 3.27
N PHE A 172 -7.67 4.81 4.42
CA PHE A 172 -9.12 4.88 4.55
C PHE A 172 -9.56 5.98 5.51
N THR A 173 -10.81 6.38 5.36
CA THR A 173 -11.48 7.27 6.30
C THR A 173 -12.65 6.56 6.96
N ILE A 174 -12.90 6.87 8.23
CA ILE A 174 -13.94 6.23 9.02
C ILE A 174 -14.49 7.22 10.06
N SER A 175 -15.81 7.14 10.32
CA SER A 175 -16.40 7.91 11.41
C SER A 175 -15.82 7.52 12.77
N PRO A 176 -15.52 8.44 13.68
CA PRO A 176 -15.07 8.14 15.04
C PRO A 176 -16.00 7.18 15.81
N GLU A 177 -17.28 7.13 15.46
CA GLU A 177 -18.25 6.20 16.07
C GLU A 177 -17.96 4.72 15.74
N ASN A 178 -17.22 4.48 14.65
CA ASN A 178 -16.86 3.16 14.15
C ASN A 178 -15.40 2.77 14.47
N GLU A 179 -14.69 3.57 15.25
CA GLU A 179 -13.28 3.34 15.67
C GLU A 179 -13.13 2.17 16.68
N LYS A 180 -13.75 1.07 16.59
CA LYS A 180 -13.66 0.00 17.61
C LYS A 180 -12.91 -1.22 17.13
#